data_a3ba0a7bb64dd84e6efe0441f151daa0
#
_entry.id   a3ba0a7bb64dd84e6efe0441f151daa0
#
_cell.length_a   1.000
_cell.length_b   1.000
_cell.length_c   1.000
_cell.angle_alpha   90.00
_cell.angle_beta   90.00
_cell.angle_gamma   90.00
#
_symmetry.space_group_name_H-M   'P 1'
#
loop_
_entity.id
_entity.type
_entity.pdbx_description
1 polymer ?
#
loop_
_entity_poly.entity_id
_entity_poly.type
_entity_poly.pdbx_seq_one_letter_code
_entity_poly.pdbx_strand_id
1 'polypeptide(L)'
;YTLIMTREDIVQEIQRLLRDEVGKSHMSESAYDIGWLVRLVDKERRDHPRYPKLFERLQSIQHADGSWGSQIPFAHDRVISTLSVIAGVSTWSLNETWKERIHNGLRAIESFAPKLLNESEATVAFELLFPKLLDEIKQQGYAVNIPSSILARYDKLYKEKLTKLPLNTAMNRPSTLLHA
;
A
#
# COMPACT_ATOMS: atom_id res chain seq x y z
N TYR A 1 3.47 -26.76 -34.48
CA TYR A 1 4.92 -26.46 -34.55
C TYR A 1 5.26 -25.65 -33.32
N THR A 2 5.87 -26.30 -32.33
CA THR A 2 6.43 -25.62 -31.17
C THR A 2 7.76 -25.00 -31.60
N LEU A 3 7.86 -23.69 -31.66
CA LEU A 3 9.11 -22.99 -31.88
C LEU A 3 10.03 -23.29 -30.70
N ILE A 4 11.04 -24.12 -30.91
CA ILE A 4 12.11 -24.36 -29.93
C ILE A 4 13.07 -23.19 -30.07
N MET A 5 13.04 -22.28 -29.10
CA MET A 5 14.00 -21.18 -29.01
C MET A 5 15.41 -21.75 -28.85
N THR A 6 16.33 -21.30 -29.70
CA THR A 6 17.76 -21.66 -29.59
C THR A 6 18.41 -20.93 -28.42
N ARG A 7 19.58 -21.38 -27.97
CA ARG A 7 20.39 -20.67 -26.97
C ARG A 7 20.70 -19.22 -27.39
N GLU A 8 20.94 -19.03 -28.67
CA GLU A 8 21.25 -17.73 -29.27
C GLU A 8 20.03 -16.81 -29.23
N ASP A 9 18.83 -17.32 -29.54
CA ASP A 9 17.57 -16.57 -29.43
C ASP A 9 17.33 -16.10 -27.98
N ILE A 10 17.58 -16.97 -27.00
CA ILE A 10 17.43 -16.64 -25.57
C ILE A 10 18.42 -15.53 -25.18
N VAL A 11 19.68 -15.64 -25.59
CA VAL A 11 20.72 -14.63 -25.30
C VAL A 11 20.36 -13.28 -25.93
N GLN A 12 19.89 -13.27 -27.18
CA GLN A 12 19.48 -12.04 -27.85
C GLN A 12 18.28 -11.40 -27.16
N GLU A 13 17.28 -12.20 -26.75
CA GLU A 13 16.12 -11.67 -26.03
C GLU A 13 16.50 -11.13 -24.64
N ILE A 14 17.39 -11.80 -23.91
CA ILE A 14 17.92 -11.27 -22.65
C ILE A 14 18.67 -9.96 -22.88
N GLN A 15 19.51 -9.86 -23.91
CA GLN A 15 20.24 -8.63 -24.25
C GLN A 15 19.29 -7.50 -24.66
N ARG A 16 18.19 -7.81 -25.35
CA ARG A 16 17.14 -6.86 -25.69
C ARG A 16 16.45 -6.34 -24.43
N LEU A 17 16.00 -7.24 -23.56
CA LEU A 17 15.37 -6.90 -22.28
C LEU A 17 16.31 -6.06 -21.41
N LEU A 18 17.59 -6.42 -21.31
CA LEU A 18 18.58 -5.64 -20.57
C LEU A 18 18.81 -4.23 -21.14
N ARG A 19 18.78 -4.07 -22.47
CA ARG A 19 18.95 -2.76 -23.13
C ARG A 19 17.69 -1.89 -23.06
N ASP A 20 16.53 -2.51 -23.27
CA ASP A 20 15.28 -1.78 -23.50
C ASP A 20 14.47 -1.58 -22.24
N GLU A 21 14.63 -2.46 -21.24
CA GLU A 21 13.85 -2.47 -19.99
C GLU A 21 14.69 -2.11 -18.75
N VAL A 22 15.97 -2.56 -18.68
CA VAL A 22 16.89 -2.23 -17.58
C VAL A 22 17.48 -0.84 -17.81
N GLY A 23 16.93 0.14 -17.17
CA GLY A 23 17.27 1.57 -17.33
C GLY A 23 16.06 2.42 -17.68
N LYS A 24 14.99 1.79 -18.13
CA LYS A 24 13.65 2.35 -18.14
C LYS A 24 12.81 1.86 -16.97
N SER A 25 13.45 1.28 -15.94
CA SER A 25 12.73 0.91 -14.73
C SER A 25 12.14 2.17 -14.11
N HIS A 26 10.97 2.52 -14.56
CA HIS A 26 10.05 3.24 -13.74
C HIS A 26 9.87 2.35 -12.51
N MET A 27 10.42 2.75 -11.37
CA MET A 27 9.96 2.22 -10.11
C MET A 27 8.44 2.32 -10.18
N SER A 28 7.76 1.18 -10.18
CA SER A 28 6.30 1.18 -10.25
C SER A 28 5.82 1.99 -9.07
N GLU A 29 5.09 3.08 -9.36
CA GLU A 29 4.54 3.95 -8.34
C GLU A 29 3.70 3.09 -7.41
N SER A 30 4.14 2.95 -6.18
CA SER A 30 3.37 2.23 -5.17
C SER A 30 2.22 3.12 -4.69
N ALA A 31 0.99 2.66 -4.83
CA ALA A 31 -0.17 3.37 -4.28
C ALA A 31 -0.02 3.56 -2.76
N TYR A 32 0.64 2.62 -2.08
CA TYR A 32 1.00 2.72 -0.67
C TYR A 32 1.85 3.97 -0.38
N ASP A 33 2.91 4.20 -1.14
CA ASP A 33 3.80 5.35 -0.97
C ASP A 33 3.10 6.66 -1.31
N ILE A 34 2.29 6.67 -2.37
CA ILE A 34 1.49 7.85 -2.73
C ILE A 34 0.53 8.20 -1.58
N GLY A 35 -0.09 7.20 -0.92
CA GLY A 35 -0.94 7.39 0.25
C GLY A 35 -0.24 8.13 1.41
N TRP A 36 1.07 7.92 1.58
CA TRP A 36 1.88 8.68 2.53
C TRP A 36 2.22 10.09 2.02
N LEU A 37 2.56 10.22 0.74
CA LEU A 37 2.97 11.50 0.15
C LEU A 37 1.83 12.53 0.10
N VAL A 38 0.58 12.10 -0.10
CA VAL A 38 -0.57 13.03 -0.15
C VAL A 38 -0.85 13.70 1.19
N ARG A 39 -0.31 13.20 2.30
CA ARG A 39 -0.43 13.81 3.63
C ARG A 39 0.44 15.05 3.80
N LEU A 40 1.43 15.23 2.92
CA LEU A 40 2.38 16.33 3.04
C LEU A 40 1.71 17.66 2.72
N VAL A 41 1.83 18.60 3.63
CA VAL A 41 1.33 19.97 3.48
C VAL A 41 2.29 20.83 2.65
N ASP A 42 1.74 21.78 1.91
CA ASP A 42 2.52 22.81 1.26
C ASP A 42 3.19 23.71 2.31
N LYS A 43 4.45 24.12 2.06
CA LYS A 43 5.22 24.91 3.04
C LYS A 43 4.66 26.31 3.24
N GLU A 44 4.14 26.90 2.18
CA GLU A 44 3.65 28.28 2.17
C GLU A 44 2.14 28.31 2.47
N ARG A 45 1.39 27.31 2.00
CA ARG A 45 -0.06 27.17 2.17
C ARG A 45 -0.39 25.91 2.93
N ARG A 46 -0.38 25.99 4.26
CA ARG A 46 -0.54 24.84 5.16
C ARG A 46 -1.90 24.15 5.10
N ASP A 47 -2.87 24.73 4.43
CA ASP A 47 -4.20 24.19 4.15
C ASP A 47 -4.30 23.47 2.79
N HIS A 48 -3.19 23.39 2.06
CA HIS A 48 -3.11 22.74 0.75
C HIS A 48 -2.14 21.55 0.75
N PRO A 49 -2.44 20.49 -0.02
CA PRO A 49 -1.50 19.39 -0.22
C PRO A 49 -0.29 19.87 -1.02
N ARG A 50 0.89 19.40 -0.62
CA ARG A 50 2.15 19.72 -1.31
C ARG A 50 2.19 19.22 -2.75
N TYR A 51 1.54 18.10 -3.01
CA TYR A 51 1.52 17.42 -4.32
C TYR A 51 0.09 17.13 -4.79
N PRO A 52 -0.68 18.16 -5.22
CA PRO A 52 -2.10 17.99 -5.57
C PRO A 52 -2.33 17.01 -6.72
N LYS A 53 -1.40 16.89 -7.68
CA LYS A 53 -1.48 15.94 -8.80
C LYS A 53 -1.49 14.47 -8.37
N LEU A 54 -1.00 14.15 -7.16
CA LEU A 54 -1.06 12.78 -6.66
C LEU A 54 -2.49 12.31 -6.38
N PHE A 55 -3.41 13.22 -6.10
CA PHE A 55 -4.83 12.88 -5.98
C PHE A 55 -5.42 12.41 -7.31
N GLU A 56 -5.12 13.11 -8.40
CA GLU A 56 -5.53 12.69 -9.76
C GLU A 56 -4.89 11.33 -10.11
N ARG A 57 -3.62 11.15 -9.75
CA ARG A 57 -2.92 9.89 -9.97
C ARG A 57 -3.59 8.74 -9.21
N LEU A 58 -3.88 8.90 -7.93
CA LEU A 58 -4.61 7.89 -7.14
C LEU A 58 -5.98 7.55 -7.73
N GLN A 59 -6.70 8.55 -8.26
CA GLN A 59 -7.96 8.29 -8.96
C GLN A 59 -7.76 7.41 -10.20
N SER A 60 -6.71 7.66 -10.98
CA SER A 60 -6.43 6.93 -12.22
C SER A 60 -5.96 5.50 -12.01
N ILE A 61 -5.35 5.18 -10.86
CA ILE A 61 -4.80 3.86 -10.55
C ILE A 61 -5.68 3.02 -9.61
N GLN A 62 -6.85 3.52 -9.22
CA GLN A 62 -7.83 2.71 -8.48
C GLN A 62 -8.34 1.58 -9.38
N HIS A 63 -8.28 0.36 -8.88
CA HIS A 63 -8.77 -0.81 -9.61
C HIS A 63 -10.31 -0.85 -9.69
N ALA A 64 -10.82 -1.62 -10.64
CA ALA A 64 -12.26 -1.79 -10.83
C ALA A 64 -12.98 -2.39 -9.60
N ASP A 65 -12.25 -3.16 -8.77
CA ASP A 65 -12.76 -3.70 -7.51
C ASP A 65 -12.79 -2.69 -6.36
N GLY A 66 -12.35 -1.46 -6.62
CA GLY A 66 -12.27 -0.36 -5.65
C GLY A 66 -10.97 -0.29 -4.86
N SER A 67 -10.10 -1.28 -4.93
CA SER A 67 -8.83 -1.31 -4.21
C SER A 67 -7.74 -0.49 -4.90
N TRP A 68 -6.67 -0.22 -4.16
CA TRP A 68 -5.38 0.24 -4.67
C TRP A 68 -4.31 -0.82 -4.38
N GLY A 69 -3.21 -0.80 -5.15
CA GLY A 69 -2.09 -1.72 -5.01
C GLY A 69 -1.59 -2.24 -6.34
N SER A 70 -0.80 -3.32 -6.32
CA SER A 70 -0.22 -3.93 -7.51
C SER A 70 -1.28 -4.45 -8.49
N GLN A 71 -0.90 -4.64 -9.75
CA GLN A 71 -1.80 -5.20 -10.77
C GLN A 71 -2.21 -6.64 -10.44
N ILE A 72 -1.30 -7.43 -9.90
CA ILE A 72 -1.60 -8.77 -9.41
C ILE A 72 -2.35 -8.65 -8.07
N PRO A 73 -3.55 -9.24 -7.92
CA PRO A 73 -4.36 -9.10 -6.72
C PRO A 73 -3.81 -9.96 -5.56
N PHE A 74 -2.83 -9.41 -4.85
CA PHE A 74 -2.28 -9.98 -3.63
C PHE A 74 -2.94 -9.30 -2.42
N ALA A 75 -3.56 -10.09 -1.52
CA ALA A 75 -4.46 -9.53 -0.49
C ALA A 75 -3.73 -8.58 0.48
N HIS A 76 -2.52 -8.94 0.92
CA HIS A 76 -1.75 -8.09 1.82
C HIS A 76 -1.43 -6.72 1.19
N ASP A 77 -0.97 -6.72 -0.07
CA ASP A 77 -0.68 -5.49 -0.79
C ASP A 77 -1.94 -4.66 -1.05
N ARG A 78 -3.02 -5.30 -1.52
CA ARG A 78 -4.30 -4.60 -1.78
C ARG A 78 -4.87 -3.97 -0.52
N VAL A 79 -4.85 -4.67 0.60
CA VAL A 79 -5.36 -4.16 1.88
C VAL A 79 -4.49 -3.01 2.39
N ILE A 80 -3.15 -3.18 2.44
CA ILE A 80 -2.29 -2.15 3.01
C ILE A 80 -2.23 -0.89 2.14
N SER A 81 -2.19 -1.05 0.82
CA SER A 81 -2.19 0.08 -0.12
C SER A 81 -3.51 0.85 -0.08
N THR A 82 -4.64 0.13 -0.01
CA THR A 82 -5.97 0.76 0.09
C THR A 82 -6.13 1.51 1.40
N LEU A 83 -5.70 0.93 2.54
CA LEU A 83 -5.69 1.60 3.83
C LEU A 83 -4.82 2.86 3.83
N SER A 84 -3.60 2.78 3.27
CA SER A 84 -2.69 3.93 3.18
C SER A 84 -3.29 5.07 2.36
N VAL A 85 -3.92 4.76 1.22
CA VAL A 85 -4.57 5.77 0.38
C VAL A 85 -5.75 6.41 1.12
N ILE A 86 -6.66 5.61 1.71
CA ILE A 86 -7.82 6.13 2.44
C ILE A 86 -7.35 7.04 3.57
N ALA A 87 -6.44 6.57 4.42
CA ALA A 87 -5.91 7.34 5.53
C ALA A 87 -5.24 8.64 5.07
N GLY A 88 -4.49 8.58 3.95
CA GLY A 88 -3.80 9.74 3.40
C GLY A 88 -4.74 10.79 2.83
N VAL A 89 -5.65 10.42 1.93
CA VAL A 89 -6.56 11.39 1.31
C VAL A 89 -7.56 11.98 2.29
N SER A 90 -7.93 11.22 3.33
CA SER A 90 -8.89 11.66 4.35
C SER A 90 -8.34 12.70 5.34
N THR A 91 -7.07 13.07 5.23
CA THR A 91 -6.51 14.23 5.95
C THR A 91 -7.00 15.57 5.35
N TRP A 92 -7.63 15.54 4.20
CA TRP A 92 -8.07 16.70 3.45
C TRP A 92 -9.58 16.78 3.33
N SER A 93 -10.10 17.98 3.02
CA SER A 93 -11.51 18.13 2.67
C SER A 93 -11.81 17.47 1.33
N LEU A 94 -12.68 16.47 1.33
CA LEU A 94 -12.97 15.62 0.18
C LEU A 94 -14.29 15.98 -0.48
N ASN A 95 -14.31 15.96 -1.82
CA ASN A 95 -15.54 16.05 -2.62
C ASN A 95 -16.27 14.68 -2.66
N GLU A 96 -17.47 14.67 -3.24
CA GLU A 96 -18.30 13.46 -3.33
C GLU A 96 -17.63 12.33 -4.13
N THR A 97 -16.88 12.65 -5.17
CA THR A 97 -16.12 11.65 -5.96
C THR A 97 -15.11 10.90 -5.09
N TRP A 98 -14.41 11.58 -4.19
CA TRP A 98 -13.49 10.94 -3.28
C TRP A 98 -14.21 10.12 -2.21
N LYS A 99 -15.33 10.58 -1.71
CA LYS A 99 -16.15 9.82 -0.74
C LYS A 99 -16.61 8.49 -1.33
N GLU A 100 -17.07 8.51 -2.58
CA GLU A 100 -17.45 7.30 -3.31
C GLU A 100 -16.26 6.35 -3.51
N ARG A 101 -15.09 6.86 -3.92
CA ARG A 101 -13.88 6.07 -4.08
C ARG A 101 -13.41 5.42 -2.78
N ILE A 102 -13.47 6.15 -1.68
CA ILE A 102 -13.17 5.63 -0.35
C ILE A 102 -14.16 4.52 0.01
N HIS A 103 -15.44 4.73 -0.21
CA HIS A 103 -16.46 3.70 0.05
C HIS A 103 -16.19 2.41 -0.73
N ASN A 104 -15.83 2.53 -2.01
CA ASN A 104 -15.42 1.38 -2.82
C ASN A 104 -14.15 0.72 -2.28
N GLY A 105 -13.17 1.50 -1.82
CA GLY A 105 -11.96 0.99 -1.17
C GLY A 105 -12.24 0.22 0.13
N LEU A 106 -13.13 0.72 0.98
CA LEU A 106 -13.54 0.02 2.20
C LEU A 106 -14.18 -1.34 1.90
N ARG A 107 -15.07 -1.40 0.91
CA ARG A 107 -15.67 -2.68 0.45
C ARG A 107 -14.61 -3.63 -0.12
N ALA A 108 -13.63 -3.10 -0.83
CA ALA A 108 -12.53 -3.92 -1.34
C ALA A 108 -11.70 -4.51 -0.18
N ILE A 109 -11.39 -3.73 0.86
CA ILE A 109 -10.71 -4.25 2.07
C ILE A 109 -11.51 -5.39 2.69
N GLU A 110 -12.82 -5.24 2.85
CA GLU A 110 -13.69 -6.30 3.39
C GLU A 110 -13.65 -7.58 2.55
N SER A 111 -13.59 -7.43 1.23
CA SER A 111 -13.49 -8.57 0.30
C SER A 111 -12.13 -9.27 0.35
N PHE A 112 -11.04 -8.53 0.54
CA PHE A 112 -9.70 -9.10 0.61
C PHE A 112 -9.32 -9.61 2.00
N ALA A 113 -9.89 -9.06 3.06
CA ALA A 113 -9.53 -9.41 4.43
C ALA A 113 -9.55 -10.91 4.74
N PRO A 114 -10.57 -11.71 4.34
CA PRO A 114 -10.57 -13.15 4.59
C PRO A 114 -9.38 -13.89 3.97
N LYS A 115 -8.84 -13.40 2.87
CA LYS A 115 -7.71 -14.00 2.15
C LYS A 115 -6.37 -13.82 2.88
N LEU A 116 -6.28 -12.85 3.80
CA LEU A 116 -5.07 -12.60 4.62
C LEU A 116 -4.65 -13.81 5.48
N LEU A 117 -5.57 -14.75 5.75
CA LEU A 117 -5.25 -15.96 6.49
C LEU A 117 -4.60 -17.05 5.62
N ASN A 118 -4.87 -17.02 4.33
CA ASN A 118 -4.51 -18.09 3.38
C ASN A 118 -3.25 -17.79 2.58
N GLU A 119 -2.84 -16.53 2.52
CA GLU A 119 -1.62 -16.13 1.82
C GLU A 119 -0.40 -16.33 2.73
N SER A 120 0.56 -17.12 2.26
CA SER A 120 1.76 -17.47 3.03
C SER A 120 2.77 -16.33 3.15
N GLU A 121 2.71 -15.37 2.22
CA GLU A 121 3.66 -14.25 2.14
C GLU A 121 2.97 -12.94 2.46
N ALA A 122 3.28 -12.38 3.61
CA ALA A 122 2.87 -11.02 3.95
C ALA A 122 3.87 -10.01 3.37
N THR A 123 3.39 -8.83 3.01
CA THR A 123 4.27 -7.70 2.70
C THR A 123 5.09 -7.34 3.94
N VAL A 124 6.30 -6.79 3.71
CA VAL A 124 7.21 -6.42 4.80
C VAL A 124 6.50 -5.49 5.78
N ALA A 125 6.63 -5.79 7.06
CA ALA A 125 6.05 -5.02 8.17
C ALA A 125 4.50 -4.91 8.17
N PHE A 126 3.79 -5.75 7.41
CA PHE A 126 2.33 -5.72 7.36
C PHE A 126 1.70 -5.83 8.76
N GLU A 127 2.22 -6.69 9.62
CA GLU A 127 1.75 -6.88 10.99
C GLU A 127 1.89 -5.64 11.88
N LEU A 128 2.77 -4.70 11.52
CA LEU A 128 2.93 -3.42 12.21
C LEU A 128 2.04 -2.32 11.61
N LEU A 129 1.94 -2.30 10.30
CA LEU A 129 1.27 -1.24 9.55
C LEU A 129 -0.25 -1.41 9.49
N PHE A 130 -0.71 -2.66 9.30
CA PHE A 130 -2.14 -2.96 9.16
C PHE A 130 -2.97 -2.50 10.37
N PRO A 131 -2.63 -2.85 11.64
CA PRO A 131 -3.39 -2.38 12.78
C PRO A 131 -3.36 -0.86 12.93
N LYS A 132 -2.22 -0.23 12.64
CA LYS A 132 -2.05 1.23 12.74
C LYS A 132 -2.90 1.99 11.74
N LEU A 133 -2.85 1.60 10.46
CA LEU A 133 -3.66 2.25 9.42
C LEU A 133 -5.16 2.00 9.63
N LEU A 134 -5.51 0.81 10.13
CA LEU A 134 -6.89 0.49 10.46
C LEU A 134 -7.42 1.38 11.59
N ASP A 135 -6.63 1.61 12.64
CA ASP A 135 -6.97 2.52 13.72
C ASP A 135 -7.08 3.97 13.23
N GLU A 136 -6.18 4.38 12.35
CA GLU A 136 -6.19 5.72 11.78
C GLU A 136 -7.47 5.99 10.98
N ILE A 137 -7.88 5.11 10.09
CA ILE A 137 -9.11 5.30 9.32
C ILE A 137 -10.36 5.27 10.22
N LYS A 138 -10.35 4.48 11.30
CA LYS A 138 -11.43 4.50 12.31
C LYS A 138 -11.52 5.86 13.02
N GLN A 139 -10.38 6.45 13.40
CA GLN A 139 -10.33 7.78 14.00
C GLN A 139 -10.81 8.87 13.03
N GLN A 140 -10.64 8.66 11.73
CA GLN A 140 -11.17 9.52 10.67
C GLN A 140 -12.68 9.31 10.39
N GLY A 141 -13.33 8.39 11.13
CA GLY A 141 -14.77 8.13 11.04
C GLY A 141 -15.18 7.03 10.07
N TYR A 142 -14.23 6.26 9.54
CA TYR A 142 -14.56 5.13 8.64
C TYR A 142 -14.71 3.83 9.41
N ALA A 143 -15.76 3.08 9.08
CA ALA A 143 -15.97 1.73 9.55
C ALA A 143 -15.65 0.73 8.43
N VAL A 144 -14.96 -0.35 8.78
CA VAL A 144 -14.69 -1.48 7.88
C VAL A 144 -14.92 -2.78 8.64
N ASN A 145 -15.66 -3.69 8.02
CA ASN A 145 -16.03 -4.97 8.64
C ASN A 145 -14.95 -6.02 8.33
N ILE A 146 -14.04 -6.24 9.28
CA ILE A 146 -12.98 -7.25 9.18
C ILE A 146 -13.28 -8.37 10.18
N PRO A 147 -13.18 -9.66 9.76
CA PRO A 147 -13.40 -10.80 10.65
C PRO A 147 -12.56 -10.70 11.92
N SER A 148 -13.18 -10.98 13.08
CA SER A 148 -12.52 -10.88 14.39
C SER A 148 -11.29 -11.79 14.52
N SER A 149 -11.29 -12.93 13.86
CA SER A 149 -10.13 -13.84 13.81
C SER A 149 -8.89 -13.20 13.16
N ILE A 150 -9.09 -12.38 12.14
CA ILE A 150 -8.01 -11.63 11.46
C ILE A 150 -7.51 -10.52 12.37
N LEU A 151 -8.41 -9.75 12.96
CA LEU A 151 -8.04 -8.69 13.90
C LEU A 151 -7.23 -9.25 15.07
N ALA A 152 -7.69 -10.36 15.68
CA ALA A 152 -7.00 -11.02 16.79
C ALA A 152 -5.61 -11.54 16.38
N ARG A 153 -5.49 -12.13 15.17
CA ARG A 153 -4.21 -12.61 14.66
C ARG A 153 -3.20 -11.46 14.53
N TYR A 154 -3.58 -10.37 13.88
CA TYR A 154 -2.65 -9.26 13.64
C TYR A 154 -2.39 -8.42 14.90
N ASP A 155 -3.33 -8.32 15.82
CA ASP A 155 -3.07 -7.74 17.15
C ASP A 155 -2.00 -8.54 17.92
N LYS A 156 -2.09 -9.88 17.90
CA LYS A 156 -1.08 -10.75 18.49
C LYS A 156 0.29 -10.55 17.83
N LEU A 157 0.37 -10.62 16.49
CA LEU A 157 1.62 -10.44 15.74
C LEU A 157 2.23 -9.06 15.98
N TYR A 158 1.41 -8.01 16.02
CA TYR A 158 1.83 -6.65 16.35
C TYR A 158 2.52 -6.58 17.72
N LYS A 159 1.88 -7.12 18.76
CA LYS A 159 2.43 -7.16 20.12
C LYS A 159 3.73 -7.95 20.19
N GLU A 160 3.80 -9.12 19.54
CA GLU A 160 5.01 -9.94 19.49
C GLU A 160 6.17 -9.22 18.77
N LYS A 161 5.89 -8.47 17.71
CA LYS A 161 6.93 -7.69 17.00
C LYS A 161 7.42 -6.52 17.87
N LEU A 162 6.52 -5.80 18.52
CA LEU A 162 6.91 -4.69 19.42
C LEU A 162 7.83 -5.14 20.55
N THR A 163 7.60 -6.32 21.11
CA THR A 163 8.47 -6.85 22.20
C THR A 163 9.86 -7.23 21.69
N LYS A 164 10.02 -7.52 20.39
CA LYS A 164 11.30 -7.87 19.77
C LYS A 164 12.09 -6.67 19.26
N LEU A 165 11.47 -5.49 19.18
CA LEU A 165 12.17 -4.27 18.80
C LEU A 165 13.07 -3.82 19.97
N PRO A 166 14.39 -3.64 19.75
CA PRO A 166 15.29 -3.22 20.80
C PRO A 166 14.98 -1.76 21.18
N LEU A 167 14.31 -1.58 22.31
CA LEU A 167 13.90 -0.27 22.84
C LEU A 167 15.08 0.70 23.08
N ASN A 168 16.32 0.17 23.20
CA ASN A 168 17.50 0.98 23.51
C ASN A 168 18.23 1.57 22.30
N THR A 169 17.87 1.23 21.08
CA THR A 169 18.51 1.81 19.87
C THR A 169 17.68 2.92 19.24
N ALA A 170 16.45 3.13 19.69
CA ALA A 170 15.53 4.12 19.12
C ALA A 170 15.94 5.57 19.34
N MET A 171 16.77 5.89 20.35
CA MET A 171 17.17 7.27 20.64
C MET A 171 18.28 7.79 19.73
N ASN A 172 19.04 6.95 19.03
CA ASN A 172 20.19 7.40 18.25
C ASN A 172 20.10 7.17 16.73
N ARG A 173 19.02 6.56 16.21
CA ARG A 173 18.84 6.37 14.75
C ARG A 173 17.38 6.49 14.34
N PRO A 174 16.86 7.70 14.16
CA PRO A 174 15.46 7.90 13.76
C PRO A 174 15.11 7.43 12.34
N SER A 175 16.11 7.16 11.48
CA SER A 175 15.89 6.87 10.07
C SER A 175 15.56 5.40 9.75
N THR A 176 15.87 4.45 10.62
CA THR A 176 15.73 3.02 10.31
C THR A 176 14.33 2.48 10.59
N LEU A 177 13.52 3.15 11.40
CA LEU A 177 12.14 2.75 11.72
C LEU A 177 11.10 3.30 10.72
N LEU A 178 11.49 4.25 9.87
CA LEU A 178 10.62 4.81 8.82
C LEU A 178 10.66 4.01 7.51
N HIS A 179 11.59 3.05 7.40
CA HIS A 179 11.79 2.23 6.20
C HIS A 179 11.69 0.72 6.45
N ALA A 180 11.21 0.30 7.63
CA ALA A 180 11.04 -1.11 7.96
C ALA A 180 9.55 -1.47 8.11
#